data_efc134b0ecfbd565befe6f8c0e20f548
#
_entry.id   efc134b0ecfbd565befe6f8c0e20f548
#
_cell.length_a   1.000
_cell.length_b   1.000
_cell.length_c   1.000
_cell.angle_alpha   90.00
_cell.angle_beta   90.00
_cell.angle_gamma   90.00
#
_symmetry.space_group_name_H-M   'P 1'
#
loop_
_entity.id
_entity.type
_entity.pdbx_description
1 polymer ?
#
loop_
_entity_poly.entity_id
_entity_poly.type
_entity_poly.pdbx_seq_one_letter_code
_entity_poly.pdbx_strand_id
1 'polypeptide(L)'
;MGGVTSSMAAKFAFFPPNPPSYKVITDEATGLLLLDPFSHRENVDVLKLPTRRGTEIVAVYIRYPMASSTVLYSHGNAADIGQMYELFIDLSIHLRVNIMGYDYSGYGQSTGKPSEQNTYADIEAAYKCLEETYGAKQEDIVLYGQSVGSGPTVDLASRLPRLRAIVLHSPILSGLRVMYPVKRTYWFDIYKNIDKIPLVKCPVLVIHGTADEVVDCSHGKQLWELCQEKYEPLWLKGGNHCDLELYPEYIRHLKKFISTVEKSPSRRFTSRRSTDRIEHSRRSTDCYEAPRKSTDRREKPRKSVDRPPDKLKIHEYKFNNIDKLEKYRLSFDQMERSRRSVEYHEKSRRSVDQQLEKARKSVDWLDRIRAA
;
A
#
# COMPACT_ATOMS: atom_id res chain seq x y z
N MET A 1 -13.96 -15.61 -24.09
CA MET A 1 -13.07 -14.64 -24.76
C MET A 1 -12.25 -13.76 -23.80
N GLY A 2 -12.51 -13.74 -22.48
CA GLY A 2 -11.78 -12.91 -21.52
C GLY A 2 -10.33 -13.31 -21.19
N GLY A 3 -9.91 -14.54 -21.46
CA GLY A 3 -8.58 -15.03 -21.07
C GLY A 3 -7.42 -14.58 -21.94
N VAL A 4 -7.64 -14.34 -23.23
CA VAL A 4 -6.57 -14.02 -24.19
C VAL A 4 -6.15 -12.54 -24.09
N THR A 5 -7.10 -11.63 -23.88
CA THR A 5 -6.82 -10.19 -23.74
C THR A 5 -6.13 -9.86 -22.41
N SER A 6 -6.50 -10.54 -21.33
CA SER A 6 -5.84 -10.40 -20.03
C SER A 6 -4.38 -10.91 -20.06
N SER A 7 -4.10 -11.98 -20.78
CA SER A 7 -2.75 -12.53 -20.94
C SER A 7 -1.83 -11.63 -21.78
N MET A 8 -2.37 -10.89 -22.76
CA MET A 8 -1.58 -9.92 -23.54
C MET A 8 -1.30 -8.65 -22.72
N ALA A 9 -2.29 -8.10 -22.03
CA ALA A 9 -2.12 -6.95 -21.16
C ALA A 9 -1.09 -7.25 -20.04
N ALA A 10 -1.11 -8.46 -19.48
CA ALA A 10 -0.15 -8.90 -18.47
C ALA A 10 1.30 -8.86 -18.95
N LYS A 11 1.58 -9.23 -20.20
CA LYS A 11 2.95 -9.21 -20.75
C LYS A 11 3.55 -7.80 -20.86
N PHE A 12 2.72 -6.77 -20.91
CA PHE A 12 3.14 -5.37 -21.00
C PHE A 12 3.02 -4.61 -19.68
N ALA A 13 2.41 -5.22 -18.67
CA ALA A 13 2.15 -4.58 -17.40
C ALA A 13 3.05 -5.09 -16.26
N PHE A 14 3.65 -6.30 -16.40
CA PHE A 14 4.40 -6.94 -15.32
C PHE A 14 5.82 -7.28 -15.77
N PHE A 15 6.79 -6.86 -15.00
CA PHE A 15 8.23 -7.06 -15.28
C PHE A 15 8.94 -7.57 -14.03
N PRO A 16 8.73 -8.84 -13.63
CA PRO A 16 9.43 -9.41 -12.49
C PRO A 16 10.95 -9.37 -12.72
N PRO A 17 11.77 -9.07 -11.68
CA PRO A 17 13.21 -9.18 -11.76
C PRO A 17 13.63 -10.59 -12.18
N ASN A 18 14.56 -10.70 -13.13
CA ASN A 18 15.09 -11.98 -13.57
C ASN A 18 16.62 -11.87 -13.75
N PRO A 19 17.44 -12.57 -12.95
CA PRO A 19 17.00 -13.47 -11.86
C PRO A 19 16.39 -12.70 -10.67
N PRO A 20 15.62 -13.41 -9.80
CA PRO A 20 15.18 -12.85 -8.53
C PRO A 20 16.36 -12.40 -7.67
N SER A 21 16.18 -11.34 -6.87
CA SER A 21 17.25 -10.75 -6.04
C SER A 21 17.57 -11.58 -4.78
N TYR A 22 16.75 -12.59 -4.48
CA TYR A 22 16.89 -13.43 -3.29
C TYR A 22 16.50 -14.88 -3.58
N LYS A 23 16.85 -15.76 -2.63
CA LYS A 23 16.39 -17.15 -2.56
C LYS A 23 15.74 -17.40 -1.20
N VAL A 24 14.72 -18.25 -1.17
CA VAL A 24 14.18 -18.77 0.08
C VAL A 24 14.93 -20.06 0.41
N ILE A 25 15.59 -20.09 1.55
CA ILE A 25 16.27 -21.26 2.09
C ILE A 25 15.63 -21.69 3.40
N THR A 26 15.71 -22.97 3.74
CA THR A 26 15.29 -23.49 5.04
C THR A 26 16.53 -23.70 5.89
N ASP A 27 16.59 -23.12 7.06
CA ASP A 27 17.63 -23.39 8.04
C ASP A 27 17.40 -24.80 8.61
N GLU A 28 18.36 -25.70 8.41
CA GLU A 28 18.28 -27.09 8.82
C GLU A 28 18.20 -27.28 10.35
N ALA A 29 18.77 -26.33 11.12
CA ALA A 29 18.78 -26.41 12.58
C ALA A 29 17.46 -26.00 13.22
N THR A 30 16.80 -24.98 12.66
CA THR A 30 15.58 -24.36 13.24
C THR A 30 14.33 -24.66 12.47
N GLY A 31 14.44 -25.10 11.21
CA GLY A 31 13.32 -25.27 10.28
C GLY A 31 12.74 -23.93 9.78
N LEU A 32 13.36 -22.81 10.11
CA LEU A 32 12.88 -21.49 9.71
C LEU A 32 13.19 -21.20 8.24
N LEU A 33 12.28 -20.50 7.58
CA LEU A 33 12.54 -19.95 6.25
C LEU A 33 13.37 -18.67 6.37
N LEU A 34 14.40 -18.54 5.54
CA LEU A 34 15.29 -17.39 5.49
C LEU A 34 15.38 -16.85 4.07
N LEU A 35 15.73 -15.58 3.93
CA LEU A 35 16.04 -14.97 2.65
C LEU A 35 17.56 -14.86 2.45
N ASP A 36 18.13 -15.63 1.55
CA ASP A 36 19.52 -15.48 1.11
C ASP A 36 19.60 -14.36 0.05
N PRO A 37 20.52 -13.38 0.16
CA PRO A 37 21.72 -13.31 1.02
C PRO A 37 21.56 -12.50 2.33
N PHE A 38 20.33 -12.31 2.84
CA PHE A 38 20.13 -11.47 4.02
C PHE A 38 20.40 -12.23 5.31
N SER A 39 21.06 -11.54 6.27
CA SER A 39 21.28 -12.12 7.60
C SER A 39 19.95 -12.34 8.33
N HIS A 40 19.83 -13.46 9.03
CA HIS A 40 18.68 -13.73 9.88
C HIS A 40 18.48 -12.61 10.93
N ARG A 41 17.24 -12.23 11.14
CA ARG A 41 16.82 -11.26 12.18
C ARG A 41 15.66 -11.87 12.96
N GLU A 42 15.74 -11.93 14.28
CA GLU A 42 14.72 -12.52 15.16
C GLU A 42 13.33 -11.86 15.04
N ASN A 43 13.30 -10.61 14.60
CA ASN A 43 12.06 -9.86 14.40
C ASN A 43 11.51 -9.93 12.99
N VAL A 44 12.02 -10.83 12.14
CA VAL A 44 11.59 -11.00 10.75
C VAL A 44 11.18 -12.44 10.51
N ASP A 45 9.94 -12.62 10.09
CA ASP A 45 9.42 -13.91 9.65
C ASP A 45 9.37 -13.95 8.12
N VAL A 46 9.87 -15.01 7.52
CA VAL A 46 9.73 -15.32 6.08
C VAL A 46 8.61 -16.34 5.92
N LEU A 47 7.67 -16.07 5.04
CA LEU A 47 6.43 -16.83 4.92
C LEU A 47 6.18 -17.27 3.47
N LYS A 48 5.54 -18.42 3.32
CA LYS A 48 4.94 -18.88 2.08
C LYS A 48 3.43 -18.95 2.28
N LEU A 49 2.70 -18.19 1.50
CA LEU A 49 1.27 -17.99 1.68
C LEU A 49 0.50 -18.54 0.48
N PRO A 50 -0.38 -19.54 0.67
CA PRO A 50 -1.23 -20.03 -0.39
C PRO A 50 -2.31 -19.00 -0.74
N THR A 51 -2.52 -18.78 -2.04
CA THR A 51 -3.57 -17.89 -2.53
C THR A 51 -4.81 -18.69 -2.95
N ARG A 52 -5.96 -18.03 -2.96
CA ARG A 52 -7.23 -18.63 -3.45
C ARG A 52 -7.19 -19.01 -4.95
N ARG A 53 -6.15 -18.64 -5.68
CA ARG A 53 -5.97 -18.98 -7.10
C ARG A 53 -4.99 -20.13 -7.33
N GLY A 54 -4.56 -20.81 -6.25
CA GLY A 54 -3.68 -21.97 -6.31
C GLY A 54 -2.20 -21.62 -6.56
N THR A 55 -1.81 -20.38 -6.39
CA THR A 55 -0.41 -19.95 -6.34
C THR A 55 0.04 -19.82 -4.89
N GLU A 56 1.35 -19.86 -4.66
CA GLU A 56 1.99 -19.64 -3.37
C GLU A 56 2.88 -18.39 -3.49
N ILE A 57 2.64 -17.38 -2.65
CA ILE A 57 3.44 -16.18 -2.62
C ILE A 57 4.42 -16.18 -1.45
N VAL A 58 5.55 -15.51 -1.62
CA VAL A 58 6.53 -15.27 -0.55
C VAL A 58 6.28 -13.90 0.07
N ALA A 59 6.30 -13.86 1.39
CA ALA A 59 6.14 -12.63 2.15
C ALA A 59 7.19 -12.55 3.27
N VAL A 60 7.48 -11.33 3.72
CA VAL A 60 8.26 -11.04 4.91
C VAL A 60 7.41 -10.23 5.88
N TYR A 61 7.43 -10.61 7.15
CA TYR A 61 6.77 -9.86 8.21
C TYR A 61 7.80 -9.37 9.21
N ILE A 62 7.91 -8.05 9.33
CA ILE A 62 8.87 -7.36 10.21
C ILE A 62 8.11 -6.84 11.41
N ARG A 63 8.47 -7.31 12.59
CA ARG A 63 7.89 -6.87 13.86
C ARG A 63 8.68 -5.70 14.42
N TYR A 64 7.97 -4.63 14.79
CA TYR A 64 8.52 -3.55 15.58
C TYR A 64 7.97 -3.65 17.02
N PRO A 65 8.84 -3.58 18.05
CA PRO A 65 8.40 -3.68 19.44
C PRO A 65 7.33 -2.63 19.75
N MET A 66 6.20 -3.10 20.33
CA MET A 66 5.07 -2.26 20.73
C MET A 66 4.39 -1.48 19.57
N ALA A 67 4.49 -1.95 18.34
CA ALA A 67 3.75 -1.37 17.23
C ALA A 67 2.23 -1.51 17.46
N SER A 68 1.49 -0.44 17.22
CA SER A 68 0.03 -0.43 17.26
C SER A 68 -0.61 -0.65 15.89
N SER A 69 0.17 -0.44 14.83
CA SER A 69 -0.29 -0.55 13.45
C SER A 69 0.62 -1.45 12.62
N THR A 70 0.04 -2.06 11.59
CA THR A 70 0.77 -2.86 10.60
C THR A 70 0.56 -2.29 9.20
N VAL A 71 1.66 -2.07 8.48
CA VAL A 71 1.63 -1.69 7.07
C VAL A 71 1.72 -2.95 6.22
N LEU A 72 0.74 -3.16 5.33
CA LEU A 72 0.79 -4.16 4.27
C LEU A 72 1.24 -3.48 2.97
N TYR A 73 2.43 -3.81 2.51
CA TYR A 73 3.10 -3.12 1.41
C TYR A 73 3.04 -3.91 0.11
N SER A 74 2.41 -3.31 -0.90
CA SER A 74 2.37 -3.78 -2.29
C SER A 74 3.40 -2.99 -3.11
N HIS A 75 4.50 -3.63 -3.47
CA HIS A 75 5.65 -2.99 -4.13
C HIS A 75 5.36 -2.57 -5.57
N GLY A 76 6.26 -1.75 -6.12
CA GLY A 76 6.22 -1.31 -7.50
C GLY A 76 6.53 -2.44 -8.50
N ASN A 77 6.24 -2.18 -9.78
CA ASN A 77 6.62 -3.08 -10.85
C ASN A 77 8.15 -3.25 -10.90
N ALA A 78 8.59 -4.42 -11.35
CA ALA A 78 9.99 -4.75 -11.57
C ALA A 78 10.88 -4.64 -10.30
N ALA A 79 10.29 -4.80 -9.13
CA ALA A 79 10.96 -5.03 -7.86
C ALA A 79 10.52 -6.38 -7.28
N ASP A 80 11.30 -6.91 -6.34
CA ASP A 80 10.93 -8.03 -5.48
C ASP A 80 11.23 -7.70 -4.01
N ILE A 81 10.73 -8.52 -3.08
CA ILE A 81 10.91 -8.25 -1.65
C ILE A 81 12.36 -8.25 -1.20
N GLY A 82 13.26 -8.94 -1.92
CA GLY A 82 14.70 -8.88 -1.63
C GLY A 82 15.26 -7.49 -1.88
N GLN A 83 14.92 -6.86 -3.01
CA GLN A 83 15.32 -5.49 -3.29
C GLN A 83 14.71 -4.50 -2.29
N MET A 84 13.50 -4.77 -1.80
CA MET A 84 12.77 -3.91 -0.87
C MET A 84 13.12 -4.14 0.61
N TYR A 85 13.88 -5.21 0.92
CA TYR A 85 14.08 -5.70 2.28
C TYR A 85 14.59 -4.62 3.25
N GLU A 86 15.68 -3.94 2.90
CA GLU A 86 16.26 -2.90 3.76
C GLU A 86 15.33 -1.68 3.88
N LEU A 87 14.60 -1.31 2.82
CA LEU A 87 13.59 -0.25 2.90
C LEU A 87 12.48 -0.62 3.89
N PHE A 88 12.03 -1.87 3.90
CA PHE A 88 11.01 -2.32 4.85
C PHE A 88 11.52 -2.24 6.30
N ILE A 89 12.78 -2.62 6.55
CA ILE A 89 13.41 -2.47 7.87
C ILE A 89 13.44 -1.00 8.29
N ASP A 90 13.92 -0.12 7.40
CA ASP A 90 14.04 1.31 7.67
C ASP A 90 12.67 1.96 7.92
N LEU A 91 11.66 1.64 7.10
CA LEU A 91 10.29 2.13 7.30
C LEU A 91 9.71 1.63 8.63
N SER A 92 9.90 0.36 8.99
CA SER A 92 9.43 -0.20 10.25
C SER A 92 9.99 0.58 11.44
N ILE A 93 11.29 0.86 11.44
CA ILE A 93 11.98 1.60 12.50
C ILE A 93 11.51 3.06 12.56
N HIS A 94 11.47 3.76 11.41
CA HIS A 94 11.15 5.18 11.38
C HIS A 94 9.68 5.47 11.69
N LEU A 95 8.77 4.60 11.22
CA LEU A 95 7.33 4.76 11.43
C LEU A 95 6.86 4.10 12.73
N ARG A 96 7.67 3.21 13.34
CA ARG A 96 7.33 2.40 14.52
C ARG A 96 6.11 1.50 14.30
N VAL A 97 6.07 0.84 13.16
CA VAL A 97 4.99 -0.06 12.73
C VAL A 97 5.53 -1.44 12.38
N ASN A 98 4.68 -2.45 12.43
CA ASN A 98 5.00 -3.70 11.76
C ASN A 98 4.85 -3.51 10.24
N ILE A 99 5.64 -4.25 9.46
CA ILE A 99 5.53 -4.23 8.00
C ILE A 99 5.42 -5.65 7.48
N MET A 100 4.44 -5.90 6.61
CA MET A 100 4.39 -7.07 5.75
C MET A 100 4.58 -6.64 4.31
N GLY A 101 5.69 -7.08 3.69
CA GLY A 101 5.91 -7.02 2.26
C GLY A 101 5.71 -8.40 1.64
N TYR A 102 5.26 -8.48 0.40
CA TYR A 102 5.04 -9.73 -0.30
C TYR A 102 5.33 -9.59 -1.80
N ASP A 103 5.78 -10.68 -2.42
CA ASP A 103 5.92 -10.77 -3.87
C ASP A 103 4.63 -11.23 -4.53
N TYR A 104 4.29 -10.62 -5.65
CA TYR A 104 3.15 -11.08 -6.45
C TYR A 104 3.42 -12.46 -7.06
N SER A 105 2.36 -13.18 -7.41
CA SER A 105 2.46 -14.41 -8.21
C SER A 105 3.36 -14.20 -9.43
N GLY A 106 4.44 -14.99 -9.53
CA GLY A 106 5.45 -14.89 -10.60
C GLY A 106 6.53 -13.83 -10.39
N TYR A 107 6.59 -13.18 -9.22
CA TYR A 107 7.69 -12.32 -8.79
C TYR A 107 8.55 -13.02 -7.75
N GLY A 108 9.83 -12.67 -7.67
CA GLY A 108 10.77 -13.23 -6.72
C GLY A 108 10.75 -14.75 -6.71
N GLN A 109 10.47 -15.35 -5.56
CA GLN A 109 10.32 -16.80 -5.39
C GLN A 109 8.85 -17.24 -5.28
N SER A 110 7.90 -16.36 -5.56
CA SER A 110 6.47 -16.68 -5.63
C SER A 110 6.13 -17.47 -6.88
N THR A 111 5.24 -18.46 -6.76
CA THR A 111 4.86 -19.35 -7.87
C THR A 111 3.86 -18.68 -8.82
N GLY A 112 3.61 -19.31 -9.98
CA GLY A 112 2.58 -18.89 -10.92
C GLY A 112 3.06 -17.86 -11.94
N LYS A 113 2.13 -17.03 -12.41
CA LYS A 113 2.37 -15.97 -13.42
C LYS A 113 1.68 -14.68 -12.99
N PRO A 114 2.28 -13.51 -13.24
CA PRO A 114 1.67 -12.25 -12.86
C PRO A 114 0.43 -11.97 -13.72
N SER A 115 -0.60 -11.48 -13.07
CA SER A 115 -1.83 -10.98 -13.69
C SER A 115 -2.58 -10.10 -12.70
N GLU A 116 -3.44 -9.21 -13.17
CA GLU A 116 -4.30 -8.39 -12.31
C GLU A 116 -5.04 -9.23 -11.26
N GLN A 117 -5.67 -10.32 -11.71
CA GLN A 117 -6.48 -11.19 -10.84
C GLN A 117 -5.64 -11.94 -9.81
N ASN A 118 -4.39 -12.29 -10.15
CA ASN A 118 -3.47 -12.91 -9.20
C ASN A 118 -3.04 -11.89 -8.16
N THR A 119 -2.66 -10.67 -8.54
CA THR A 119 -2.25 -9.64 -7.55
C THR A 119 -3.37 -9.31 -6.54
N TYR A 120 -4.65 -9.40 -6.94
CA TYR A 120 -5.77 -9.27 -6.01
C TYR A 120 -5.87 -10.45 -5.03
N ALA A 121 -5.57 -11.67 -5.50
CA ALA A 121 -5.54 -12.85 -4.63
C ALA A 121 -4.29 -12.84 -3.72
N ASP A 122 -3.19 -12.30 -4.21
CA ASP A 122 -1.92 -12.21 -3.50
C ASP A 122 -2.03 -11.26 -2.28
N ILE A 123 -2.52 -10.04 -2.49
CA ILE A 123 -2.75 -9.09 -1.38
C ILE A 123 -3.78 -9.62 -0.38
N GLU A 124 -4.80 -10.33 -0.85
CA GLU A 124 -5.82 -10.94 0.01
C GLU A 124 -5.23 -12.06 0.88
N ALA A 125 -4.30 -12.89 0.34
CA ALA A 125 -3.61 -13.90 1.12
C ALA A 125 -2.71 -13.29 2.20
N ALA A 126 -1.96 -12.24 1.85
CA ALA A 126 -1.12 -11.50 2.79
C ALA A 126 -1.97 -10.81 3.88
N TYR A 127 -3.08 -10.18 3.51
CA TYR A 127 -4.02 -9.58 4.44
C TYR A 127 -4.63 -10.60 5.43
N LYS A 128 -5.09 -11.75 4.93
CA LYS A 128 -5.60 -12.84 5.77
C LYS A 128 -4.56 -13.38 6.74
N CYS A 129 -3.32 -13.51 6.30
CA CYS A 129 -2.23 -13.90 7.19
C CYS A 129 -2.05 -12.90 8.33
N LEU A 130 -2.17 -11.60 8.08
CA LEU A 130 -2.15 -10.59 9.15
C LEU A 130 -3.29 -10.76 10.14
N GLU A 131 -4.51 -11.04 9.68
CA GLU A 131 -5.67 -11.24 10.56
C GLU A 131 -5.60 -12.59 11.32
N GLU A 132 -5.34 -13.68 10.62
CA GLU A 132 -5.48 -15.05 11.14
C GLU A 132 -4.25 -15.51 11.92
N THR A 133 -3.04 -15.18 11.46
CA THR A 133 -1.78 -15.63 12.08
C THR A 133 -1.24 -14.61 13.08
N TYR A 134 -1.30 -13.33 12.74
CA TYR A 134 -0.74 -12.27 13.59
C TYR A 134 -1.79 -11.54 14.43
N GLY A 135 -3.08 -11.85 14.27
CA GLY A 135 -4.17 -11.28 15.06
C GLY A 135 -4.39 -9.78 14.81
N ALA A 136 -3.88 -9.23 13.71
CA ALA A 136 -4.05 -7.83 13.37
C ALA A 136 -5.52 -7.53 13.06
N LYS A 137 -6.07 -6.49 13.67
CA LYS A 137 -7.44 -6.06 13.39
C LYS A 137 -7.45 -5.18 12.15
N GLN A 138 -8.56 -5.20 11.40
CA GLN A 138 -8.73 -4.36 10.20
C GLN A 138 -8.45 -2.88 10.47
N GLU A 139 -8.90 -2.39 11.63
CA GLU A 139 -8.67 -1.02 12.08
C GLU A 139 -7.24 -0.68 12.50
N ASP A 140 -6.34 -1.65 12.52
CA ASP A 140 -4.91 -1.46 12.83
C ASP A 140 -4.03 -1.66 11.58
N ILE A 141 -4.65 -1.98 10.43
CA ILE A 141 -3.93 -2.22 9.17
C ILE A 141 -3.97 -0.98 8.27
N VAL A 142 -2.81 -0.57 7.79
CA VAL A 142 -2.62 0.44 6.75
C VAL A 142 -2.13 -0.26 5.48
N LEU A 143 -2.86 -0.13 4.37
CA LEU A 143 -2.39 -0.65 3.10
C LEU A 143 -1.50 0.39 2.41
N TYR A 144 -0.40 -0.07 1.85
CA TYR A 144 0.53 0.77 1.11
C TYR A 144 0.69 0.23 -0.31
N GLY A 145 0.50 1.06 -1.32
CA GLY A 145 0.65 0.67 -2.72
C GLY A 145 1.52 1.60 -3.51
N GLN A 146 2.64 1.07 -4.03
CA GLN A 146 3.57 1.82 -4.86
C GLN A 146 3.34 1.49 -6.35
N SER A 147 3.16 2.51 -7.18
CA SER A 147 3.01 2.35 -8.64
C SER A 147 1.93 1.32 -9.00
N VAL A 148 2.30 0.21 -9.66
CA VAL A 148 1.39 -0.91 -9.96
C VAL A 148 0.75 -1.48 -8.70
N GLY A 149 1.45 -1.46 -7.57
CA GLY A 149 0.93 -1.89 -6.26
C GLY A 149 -0.26 -1.09 -5.77
N SER A 150 -0.51 0.10 -6.32
CA SER A 150 -1.74 0.85 -6.06
C SER A 150 -3.00 0.10 -6.54
N GLY A 151 -2.88 -0.77 -7.55
CA GLY A 151 -3.97 -1.60 -8.07
C GLY A 151 -4.57 -2.54 -7.02
N PRO A 152 -3.81 -3.52 -6.52
CA PRO A 152 -4.29 -4.43 -5.48
C PRO A 152 -4.64 -3.69 -4.18
N THR A 153 -3.90 -2.63 -3.83
CA THR A 153 -4.17 -1.81 -2.63
C THR A 153 -5.56 -1.16 -2.68
N VAL A 154 -5.89 -0.44 -3.77
CA VAL A 154 -7.19 0.22 -3.91
C VAL A 154 -8.32 -0.80 -4.03
N ASP A 155 -8.10 -1.93 -4.74
CA ASP A 155 -9.08 -3.00 -4.85
C ASP A 155 -9.45 -3.57 -3.47
N LEU A 156 -8.47 -3.94 -2.66
CA LEU A 156 -8.70 -4.46 -1.33
C LEU A 156 -9.34 -3.41 -0.41
N ALA A 157 -8.83 -2.17 -0.41
CA ALA A 157 -9.34 -1.08 0.42
C ALA A 157 -10.81 -0.75 0.13
N SER A 158 -11.24 -0.86 -1.13
CA SER A 158 -12.65 -0.61 -1.52
C SER A 158 -13.63 -1.59 -0.89
N ARG A 159 -13.15 -2.76 -0.43
CA ARG A 159 -13.92 -3.84 0.19
C ARG A 159 -13.81 -3.88 1.73
N LEU A 160 -12.88 -3.11 2.31
CA LEU A 160 -12.58 -3.12 3.74
C LEU A 160 -13.07 -1.82 4.43
N PRO A 161 -14.30 -1.79 4.97
CA PRO A 161 -14.91 -0.54 5.46
C PRO A 161 -14.32 -0.02 6.78
N ARG A 162 -13.57 -0.84 7.51
CA ARG A 162 -12.95 -0.49 8.80
C ARG A 162 -11.44 -0.34 8.73
N LEU A 163 -10.86 -0.38 7.52
CA LEU A 163 -9.42 -0.23 7.32
C LEU A 163 -8.91 1.06 7.95
N ARG A 164 -7.72 1.02 8.57
CA ARG A 164 -7.14 2.20 9.24
C ARG A 164 -6.91 3.34 8.25
N ALA A 165 -6.20 3.08 7.17
CA ALA A 165 -5.85 4.06 6.15
C ALA A 165 -5.22 3.38 4.92
N ILE A 166 -5.01 4.14 3.85
CA ILE A 166 -4.16 3.73 2.73
C ILE A 166 -3.14 4.81 2.37
N VAL A 167 -2.00 4.37 1.87
CA VAL A 167 -0.95 5.20 1.27
C VAL A 167 -0.81 4.80 -0.19
N LEU A 168 -0.88 5.75 -1.08
CA LEU A 168 -0.69 5.58 -2.52
C LEU A 168 0.55 6.37 -2.96
N HIS A 169 1.61 5.65 -3.30
CA HIS A 169 2.91 6.20 -3.71
C HIS A 169 3.05 6.09 -5.22
N SER A 170 3.16 7.21 -5.92
CA SER A 170 3.19 7.30 -7.39
C SER A 170 2.10 6.44 -8.06
N PRO A 171 0.82 6.55 -7.61
CA PRO A 171 -0.23 5.63 -8.01
C PRO A 171 -0.67 5.82 -9.45
N ILE A 172 -1.22 4.75 -10.04
CA ILE A 172 -1.79 4.77 -11.39
C ILE A 172 -3.31 4.95 -11.34
N LEU A 173 -3.88 5.69 -12.31
CA LEU A 173 -5.33 5.77 -12.52
C LEU A 173 -5.91 4.44 -13.03
N SER A 174 -5.21 3.86 -13.99
CA SER A 174 -5.42 2.53 -14.55
C SER A 174 -4.23 2.15 -15.43
N GLY A 175 -4.07 0.88 -15.79
CA GLY A 175 -2.98 0.43 -16.64
C GLY A 175 -2.97 1.11 -18.00
N LEU A 176 -4.14 1.25 -18.64
CA LEU A 176 -4.22 1.88 -19.95
C LEU A 176 -3.87 3.37 -19.91
N ARG A 177 -4.25 4.08 -18.82
CA ARG A 177 -3.97 5.52 -18.66
C ARG A 177 -2.50 5.85 -18.45
N VAL A 178 -1.70 4.92 -17.98
CA VAL A 178 -0.23 5.09 -17.92
C VAL A 178 0.37 5.18 -19.32
N MET A 179 -0.22 4.45 -20.27
CA MET A 179 0.34 4.36 -21.63
C MET A 179 -0.28 5.34 -22.60
N TYR A 180 -1.55 5.70 -22.39
CA TYR A 180 -2.32 6.51 -23.33
C TYR A 180 -3.23 7.51 -22.62
N PRO A 181 -3.39 8.74 -23.14
CA PRO A 181 -4.26 9.76 -22.58
C PRO A 181 -5.73 9.46 -22.88
N VAL A 182 -6.28 8.37 -22.34
CA VAL A 182 -7.67 7.99 -22.55
C VAL A 182 -8.58 8.61 -21.50
N LYS A 183 -9.75 9.13 -21.95
CA LYS A 183 -10.72 9.79 -21.06
C LYS A 183 -11.71 8.82 -20.39
N ARG A 184 -11.95 7.65 -21.00
CA ARG A 184 -12.92 6.66 -20.52
C ARG A 184 -12.21 5.40 -20.02
N THR A 185 -12.85 4.68 -19.10
CA THR A 185 -12.42 3.35 -18.68
C THR A 185 -12.96 2.32 -19.66
N TYR A 186 -12.09 1.45 -20.16
CA TYR A 186 -12.43 0.37 -21.07
C TYR A 186 -12.57 -0.95 -20.31
N TRP A 187 -13.36 -1.89 -20.84
CA TRP A 187 -13.62 -3.18 -20.20
C TRP A 187 -12.34 -4.04 -20.06
N PHE A 188 -11.38 -3.89 -20.97
CA PHE A 188 -10.11 -4.60 -21.00
C PHE A 188 -8.99 -3.90 -20.22
N ASP A 189 -9.24 -2.71 -19.68
CA ASP A 189 -8.27 -1.97 -18.86
C ASP A 189 -8.08 -2.66 -17.50
N ILE A 190 -6.83 -2.68 -17.04
CA ILE A 190 -6.44 -3.27 -15.73
C ILE A 190 -6.28 -2.20 -14.69
N TYR A 191 -6.40 -2.60 -13.41
CA TYR A 191 -6.21 -1.70 -12.27
C TYR A 191 -7.02 -0.40 -12.38
N LYS A 192 -8.33 -0.52 -12.57
CA LYS A 192 -9.25 0.62 -12.70
C LYS A 192 -9.38 1.37 -11.37
N ASN A 193 -8.28 1.95 -10.87
CA ASN A 193 -8.24 2.64 -9.59
C ASN A 193 -9.15 3.86 -9.58
N ILE A 194 -9.25 4.58 -10.70
CA ILE A 194 -10.15 5.73 -10.86
C ILE A 194 -11.62 5.40 -10.55
N ASP A 195 -12.05 4.18 -10.86
CA ASP A 195 -13.43 3.74 -10.63
C ASP A 195 -13.63 3.19 -9.19
N LYS A 196 -12.54 2.73 -8.54
CA LYS A 196 -12.58 2.09 -7.21
C LYS A 196 -12.28 3.05 -6.07
N ILE A 197 -11.43 4.06 -6.28
CA ILE A 197 -11.03 4.99 -5.23
C ILE A 197 -12.20 5.72 -4.55
N PRO A 198 -13.31 6.06 -5.26
CA PRO A 198 -14.49 6.62 -4.62
C PRO A 198 -15.21 5.67 -3.64
N LEU A 199 -14.88 4.37 -3.66
CA LEU A 199 -15.46 3.37 -2.76
C LEU A 199 -14.65 3.20 -1.46
N VAL A 200 -13.44 3.74 -1.41
CA VAL A 200 -12.55 3.68 -0.24
C VAL A 200 -13.07 4.60 0.86
N LYS A 201 -13.26 4.04 2.07
CA LYS A 201 -13.90 4.72 3.20
C LYS A 201 -12.95 5.16 4.31
N CYS A 202 -11.66 4.90 4.17
CA CYS A 202 -10.63 5.29 5.13
C CYS A 202 -9.80 6.47 4.62
N PRO A 203 -9.01 7.13 5.49
CA PRO A 203 -8.09 8.19 5.08
C PRO A 203 -7.11 7.73 4.01
N VAL A 204 -6.92 8.57 2.98
CA VAL A 204 -6.04 8.31 1.83
C VAL A 204 -4.94 9.37 1.78
N LEU A 205 -3.69 8.92 1.93
CA LEU A 205 -2.51 9.73 1.63
C LEU A 205 -2.01 9.42 0.23
N VAL A 206 -1.86 10.43 -0.62
CA VAL A 206 -1.19 10.32 -1.92
C VAL A 206 0.17 11.01 -1.85
N ILE A 207 1.22 10.30 -2.28
CA ILE A 207 2.59 10.81 -2.42
C ILE A 207 2.96 10.69 -3.90
N HIS A 208 3.43 11.78 -4.54
CA HIS A 208 3.81 11.74 -5.94
C HIS A 208 4.89 12.77 -6.26
N GLY A 209 5.85 12.39 -7.10
CA GLY A 209 6.87 13.28 -7.61
C GLY A 209 6.33 14.17 -8.72
N THR A 210 6.69 15.46 -8.73
CA THR A 210 6.21 16.38 -9.78
C THR A 210 6.97 16.27 -11.10
N ALA A 211 8.10 15.56 -11.10
CA ALA A 211 8.90 15.26 -12.29
C ALA A 211 8.89 13.75 -12.62
N ASP A 212 7.84 13.03 -12.20
CA ASP A 212 7.65 11.61 -12.50
C ASP A 212 7.47 11.40 -14.01
N GLU A 213 8.46 10.76 -14.63
CA GLU A 213 8.48 10.49 -16.07
C GLU A 213 7.82 9.15 -16.46
N VAL A 214 7.47 8.31 -15.45
CA VAL A 214 6.86 6.99 -15.66
C VAL A 214 5.34 7.06 -15.52
N VAL A 215 4.87 7.69 -14.44
CA VAL A 215 3.46 7.93 -14.16
C VAL A 215 3.26 9.40 -13.87
N ASP A 216 2.68 10.13 -14.82
CA ASP A 216 2.47 11.56 -14.66
C ASP A 216 1.76 11.91 -13.34
N CYS A 217 2.23 12.96 -12.66
CA CYS A 217 1.73 13.40 -11.36
C CYS A 217 0.21 13.68 -11.36
N SER A 218 -0.39 13.95 -12.51
CA SER A 218 -1.85 14.13 -12.63
C SER A 218 -2.63 12.88 -12.25
N HIS A 219 -2.03 11.68 -12.35
CA HIS A 219 -2.65 10.44 -11.88
C HIS A 219 -2.92 10.48 -10.38
N GLY A 220 -1.91 10.82 -9.60
CA GLY A 220 -2.05 10.97 -8.14
C GLY A 220 -3.02 12.08 -7.76
N LYS A 221 -2.97 13.23 -8.46
CA LYS A 221 -3.89 14.36 -8.23
C LYS A 221 -5.34 13.97 -8.47
N GLN A 222 -5.64 13.32 -9.59
CA GLN A 222 -7.01 12.89 -9.91
C GLN A 222 -7.52 11.83 -8.92
N LEU A 223 -6.69 10.85 -8.51
CA LEU A 223 -7.08 9.89 -7.47
C LEU A 223 -7.39 10.60 -6.16
N TRP A 224 -6.54 11.54 -5.74
CA TRP A 224 -6.74 12.31 -4.52
C TRP A 224 -8.05 13.13 -4.57
N GLU A 225 -8.34 13.76 -5.71
CA GLU A 225 -9.59 14.50 -5.90
C GLU A 225 -10.84 13.62 -5.73
N LEU A 226 -10.76 12.35 -6.13
CA LEU A 226 -11.87 11.40 -6.06
C LEU A 226 -12.01 10.68 -4.71
N CYS A 227 -11.03 10.81 -3.79
CA CYS A 227 -11.10 10.21 -2.46
C CYS A 227 -12.27 10.78 -1.64
N GLN A 228 -12.93 9.91 -0.86
CA GLN A 228 -13.93 10.34 0.13
C GLN A 228 -13.27 10.99 1.36
N GLU A 229 -12.21 10.35 1.88
CA GLU A 229 -11.49 10.78 3.07
C GLU A 229 -10.06 11.16 2.69
N LYS A 230 -9.88 12.43 2.36
CA LYS A 230 -8.61 12.98 1.90
C LYS A 230 -7.70 13.32 3.08
N TYR A 231 -6.46 12.85 3.05
CA TYR A 231 -5.39 13.42 3.85
C TYR A 231 -4.60 14.42 3.01
N GLU A 232 -3.86 15.33 3.65
CA GLU A 232 -2.97 16.27 2.98
C GLU A 232 -1.98 15.54 2.09
N PRO A 233 -1.98 15.74 0.76
CA PRO A 233 -1.12 14.98 -0.15
C PRO A 233 0.31 15.50 -0.10
N LEU A 234 1.26 14.68 -0.51
CA LEU A 234 2.65 15.07 -0.65
C LEU A 234 3.06 15.11 -2.12
N TRP A 235 3.11 16.32 -2.69
CA TRP A 235 3.65 16.56 -4.03
C TRP A 235 5.11 16.95 -3.90
N LEU A 236 6.05 15.99 -4.14
CA LEU A 236 7.48 16.23 -4.03
C LEU A 236 8.01 16.95 -5.27
N LYS A 237 8.41 18.21 -5.08
CA LYS A 237 8.92 19.03 -6.18
C LYS A 237 10.24 18.46 -6.71
N GLY A 238 10.26 18.15 -8.01
CA GLY A 238 11.44 17.56 -8.68
C GLY A 238 11.64 16.08 -8.41
N GLY A 239 10.81 15.44 -7.56
CA GLY A 239 10.84 13.99 -7.35
C GLY A 239 10.41 13.24 -8.59
N ASN A 240 11.08 12.13 -8.89
CA ASN A 240 10.79 11.21 -9.97
C ASN A 240 10.02 10.00 -9.45
N HIS A 241 9.83 8.95 -10.27
CA HIS A 241 9.01 7.77 -9.93
C HIS A 241 9.55 6.92 -8.78
N CYS A 242 10.87 6.82 -8.66
CA CYS A 242 11.57 5.84 -7.81
C CYS A 242 12.61 6.44 -6.89
N ASP A 243 12.52 7.72 -6.58
CA ASP A 243 13.47 8.42 -5.72
C ASP A 243 12.81 9.17 -4.55
N LEU A 244 11.51 9.00 -4.36
CA LEU A 244 10.77 9.81 -3.39
C LEU A 244 11.18 9.49 -1.96
N GLU A 245 11.64 8.28 -1.69
CA GLU A 245 12.16 7.84 -0.40
C GLU A 245 13.45 8.58 0.01
N LEU A 246 14.18 9.15 -0.97
CA LEU A 246 15.39 9.94 -0.73
C LEU A 246 15.09 11.34 -0.18
N TYR A 247 13.87 11.82 -0.33
CA TYR A 247 13.49 13.15 0.13
C TYR A 247 13.16 13.12 1.63
N PRO A 248 13.78 14.00 2.45
CA PRO A 248 13.49 14.07 3.89
C PRO A 248 12.00 14.35 4.19
N GLU A 249 11.31 15.01 3.25
CA GLU A 249 9.87 15.28 3.34
C GLU A 249 9.04 14.01 3.33
N TYR A 250 9.44 13.01 2.58
CA TYR A 250 8.75 11.73 2.43
C TYR A 250 8.54 11.06 3.79
N ILE A 251 9.62 10.75 4.50
CA ILE A 251 9.53 10.04 5.78
C ILE A 251 8.87 10.90 6.86
N ARG A 252 9.09 12.23 6.86
CA ARG A 252 8.46 13.16 7.81
C ARG A 252 6.94 13.20 7.62
N HIS A 253 6.48 13.30 6.38
CA HIS A 253 5.05 13.37 6.05
C HIS A 253 4.36 12.04 6.32
N LEU A 254 4.98 10.93 5.92
CA LEU A 254 4.47 9.59 6.16
C LEU A 254 4.35 9.30 7.67
N LYS A 255 5.36 9.67 8.47
CA LYS A 255 5.32 9.56 9.94
C LYS A 255 4.20 10.40 10.56
N LYS A 256 4.01 11.65 10.08
CA LYS A 256 2.91 12.53 10.50
C LYS A 256 1.55 11.86 10.20
N PHE A 257 1.40 11.30 9.00
CA PHE A 257 0.19 10.59 8.59
C PHE A 257 -0.12 9.41 9.51
N ILE A 258 0.82 8.47 9.65
CA ILE A 258 0.66 7.29 10.52
C ILE A 258 0.28 7.72 11.94
N SER A 259 1.02 8.66 12.55
CA SER A 259 0.71 9.15 13.89
C SER A 259 -0.66 9.82 13.99
N THR A 260 -1.16 10.43 12.92
CA THR A 260 -2.48 11.07 12.88
C THR A 260 -3.58 10.02 12.84
N VAL A 261 -3.45 9.01 11.96
CA VAL A 261 -4.48 7.98 11.82
C VAL A 261 -4.53 7.04 13.04
N GLU A 262 -3.39 6.80 13.71
CA GLU A 262 -3.35 6.03 14.96
C GLU A 262 -4.10 6.70 16.11
N LYS A 263 -4.01 8.03 16.21
CA LYS A 263 -4.70 8.82 17.25
C LYS A 263 -6.19 9.01 16.96
N SER A 264 -6.61 8.83 15.72
CA SER A 264 -8.01 8.97 15.34
C SER A 264 -8.81 7.82 15.95
N PRO A 265 -9.96 8.08 16.59
CA PRO A 265 -10.79 7.02 17.14
C PRO A 265 -11.24 6.09 16.00
N SER A 266 -11.05 4.79 16.21
CA SER A 266 -11.56 3.77 15.30
C SER A 266 -13.05 4.02 15.04
N ARG A 267 -13.46 4.09 13.78
CA ARG A 267 -14.88 4.24 13.42
C ARG A 267 -15.63 2.99 13.87
N ARG A 268 -16.12 2.99 15.10
CA ARG A 268 -17.11 2.00 15.54
C ARG A 268 -18.39 2.27 14.77
N PHE A 269 -18.75 1.39 13.87
CA PHE A 269 -20.12 1.34 13.33
C PHE A 269 -21.03 1.05 14.51
N THR A 270 -21.60 2.07 15.10
CA THR A 270 -22.77 1.92 15.96
C THR A 270 -23.89 1.50 15.03
N SER A 271 -24.15 0.20 14.97
CA SER A 271 -25.40 -0.34 14.46
C SER A 271 -26.51 0.28 15.32
N ARG A 272 -27.11 1.37 14.85
CA ARG A 272 -28.35 1.88 15.42
C ARG A 272 -29.41 0.83 15.12
N ARG A 273 -29.61 -0.10 16.07
CA ARG A 273 -30.90 -0.77 16.22
C ARG A 273 -31.86 0.36 16.60
N SER A 274 -32.69 0.77 15.67
CA SER A 274 -33.88 1.55 15.96
C SER A 274 -34.82 0.64 16.74
N THR A 275 -34.77 0.72 18.05
CA THR A 275 -35.89 0.30 18.90
C THR A 275 -36.83 1.50 18.95
N ASP A 276 -37.88 1.43 18.17
CA ASP A 276 -39.05 2.26 18.35
C ASP A 276 -39.54 2.07 19.79
N ARG A 277 -39.27 3.06 20.63
CA ARG A 277 -39.84 3.17 21.96
C ARG A 277 -40.92 4.25 21.88
N ILE A 278 -42.13 3.80 21.84
CA ILE A 278 -43.38 4.57 22.01
C ILE A 278 -43.26 5.35 23.33
N GLU A 279 -43.18 6.68 23.25
CA GLU A 279 -43.29 7.56 24.40
C GLU A 279 -44.74 7.70 24.81
N HIS A 280 -45.07 7.15 25.96
CA HIS A 280 -46.26 7.57 26.70
C HIS A 280 -45.94 8.78 27.57
N SER A 281 -46.53 9.90 27.19
CA SER A 281 -46.63 11.13 27.95
C SER A 281 -47.24 10.88 29.34
N ARG A 282 -46.58 11.32 30.42
CA ARG A 282 -47.22 11.69 31.67
C ARG A 282 -46.57 12.94 32.25
N ARG A 283 -47.38 13.99 32.37
CA ARG A 283 -47.16 15.21 33.14
C ARG A 283 -47.08 14.91 34.63
N SER A 284 -46.21 15.64 35.38
CA SER A 284 -46.65 16.37 36.58
C SER A 284 -45.42 16.86 37.39
N THR A 285 -45.35 18.14 37.54
CA THR A 285 -45.27 19.06 38.68
C THR A 285 -44.02 19.06 39.58
N ASP A 286 -43.44 20.24 39.56
CA ASP A 286 -42.78 21.06 40.57
C ASP A 286 -42.32 20.47 41.92
N CYS A 287 -41.05 20.72 42.30
CA CYS A 287 -40.73 21.45 43.54
C CYS A 287 -39.25 21.87 43.59
N TYR A 288 -39.07 23.11 43.96
CA TYR A 288 -37.79 23.82 44.29
C TYR A 288 -37.11 23.17 45.51
N GLU A 289 -35.77 23.18 45.56
CA GLU A 289 -35.00 23.65 46.70
C GLU A 289 -33.51 23.87 46.38
N ALA A 290 -32.97 24.89 46.99
CA ALA A 290 -31.68 25.54 46.73
C ALA A 290 -30.56 25.03 47.72
N PRO A 291 -29.34 25.58 47.71
CA PRO A 291 -28.09 24.84 47.82
C PRO A 291 -27.51 24.86 49.27
N ARG A 292 -26.70 23.85 49.59
CA ARG A 292 -25.85 23.89 50.82
C ARG A 292 -24.35 23.87 50.48
N LYS A 293 -23.66 24.88 50.97
CA LYS A 293 -22.21 25.02 51.09
C LYS A 293 -21.67 24.08 52.19
N SER A 294 -20.49 23.52 52.01
CA SER A 294 -19.44 23.36 53.04
C SER A 294 -18.16 22.83 52.40
N THR A 295 -17.14 23.56 52.45
CA THR A 295 -15.99 23.71 53.37
C THR A 295 -14.83 22.79 53.06
N ASP A 296 -13.75 23.50 52.70
CA ASP A 296 -12.33 23.14 52.64
C ASP A 296 -11.85 22.00 53.55
N ARG A 297 -11.02 21.11 52.97
CA ARG A 297 -9.82 20.63 53.66
C ARG A 297 -8.70 20.33 52.67
N ARG A 298 -7.67 21.16 52.71
CA ARG A 298 -6.36 20.95 52.11
C ARG A 298 -5.66 19.76 52.73
N GLU A 299 -5.22 18.80 51.92
CA GLU A 299 -4.11 17.90 52.26
C GLU A 299 -2.98 18.04 51.25
N LYS A 300 -1.76 18.18 51.79
CA LYS A 300 -0.50 18.37 51.04
C LYS A 300 -0.06 17.05 50.36
N PRO A 301 0.51 17.08 49.16
CA PRO A 301 1.04 15.87 48.54
C PRO A 301 2.40 15.47 49.13
N ARG A 302 2.54 14.17 49.40
CA ARG A 302 3.82 13.53 49.74
C ARG A 302 4.69 13.45 48.49
N LYS A 303 5.96 13.85 48.61
CA LYS A 303 7.01 13.69 47.61
C LYS A 303 7.35 12.20 47.47
N SER A 304 7.11 11.60 46.32
CA SER A 304 7.74 10.35 45.91
C SER A 304 9.01 10.66 45.10
N VAL A 305 10.07 10.00 45.50
CA VAL A 305 11.38 10.09 44.86
C VAL A 305 11.37 9.10 43.71
N ASP A 306 11.14 9.60 42.48
CA ASP A 306 11.31 8.81 41.29
C ASP A 306 12.77 8.92 40.78
N ARG A 307 13.46 7.77 40.78
CA ARG A 307 14.70 7.60 40.06
C ARG A 307 14.37 7.59 38.57
N PRO A 308 15.11 8.34 37.72
CA PRO A 308 14.94 8.25 36.30
C PRO A 308 15.44 6.89 35.77
N PRO A 309 14.74 6.25 34.83
CA PRO A 309 15.24 5.07 34.15
C PRO A 309 16.44 5.42 33.27
N ASP A 310 17.41 4.52 33.25
CA ASP A 310 18.64 4.61 32.48
C ASP A 310 18.38 5.04 31.03
N LYS A 311 19.06 6.10 30.61
CA LYS A 311 19.11 6.55 29.22
C LYS A 311 19.79 5.49 28.37
N LEU A 312 19.00 4.64 27.72
CA LEU A 312 19.44 3.91 26.55
C LEU A 312 19.97 4.93 25.54
N LYS A 313 21.26 4.89 25.27
CA LYS A 313 21.92 5.68 24.23
C LYS A 313 21.33 5.27 22.90
N ILE A 314 20.36 6.05 22.40
CA ILE A 314 19.91 5.98 21.03
C ILE A 314 21.07 6.52 20.21
N HIS A 315 21.81 5.61 19.56
CA HIS A 315 22.72 6.00 18.50
C HIS A 315 21.88 6.71 17.44
N GLU A 316 22.16 8.01 17.20
CA GLU A 316 21.73 8.72 16.02
C GLU A 316 22.32 7.98 14.80
N TYR A 317 21.50 7.14 14.18
CA TYR A 317 21.81 6.62 12.85
C TYR A 317 21.64 7.79 11.87
N LYS A 318 22.77 8.43 11.58
CA LYS A 318 22.89 9.31 10.41
C LYS A 318 22.55 8.48 9.17
N PHE A 319 21.76 9.04 8.27
CA PHE A 319 21.50 8.55 6.93
C PHE A 319 22.82 8.44 6.15
N ASN A 320 23.61 7.41 6.42
CA ASN A 320 24.88 7.13 5.73
C ASN A 320 24.74 5.95 4.77
N ASN A 321 23.55 5.76 4.18
CA ASN A 321 23.33 4.72 3.17
C ASN A 321 22.94 5.29 1.81
N ILE A 322 23.48 6.47 1.46
CA ILE A 322 23.39 7.04 0.09
C ILE A 322 23.88 5.99 -0.93
N ASP A 323 24.97 5.26 -0.61
CA ASP A 323 25.53 4.22 -1.50
C ASP A 323 24.60 3.01 -1.71
N LYS A 324 23.77 2.65 -0.72
CA LYS A 324 22.80 1.55 -0.90
C LYS A 324 21.59 2.01 -1.69
N LEU A 325 21.10 3.22 -1.46
CA LEU A 325 20.02 3.83 -2.22
C LEU A 325 20.45 4.13 -3.67
N GLU A 326 21.71 4.49 -3.91
CA GLU A 326 22.26 4.55 -5.27
C GLU A 326 22.29 3.20 -5.97
N LYS A 327 22.49 2.08 -5.26
CA LYS A 327 22.34 0.75 -5.84
C LYS A 327 20.92 0.45 -6.29
N TYR A 328 19.90 0.91 -5.57
CA TYR A 328 18.49 0.80 -6.02
C TYR A 328 18.26 1.66 -7.26
N ARG A 329 18.77 2.89 -7.29
CA ARG A 329 18.71 3.77 -8.46
C ARG A 329 19.41 3.16 -9.67
N LEU A 330 20.62 2.61 -9.50
CA LEU A 330 21.38 1.95 -10.57
C LEU A 330 20.67 0.68 -11.07
N SER A 331 20.06 -0.11 -10.20
CA SER A 331 19.24 -1.27 -10.59
C SER A 331 18.05 -0.83 -11.41
N PHE A 332 17.40 0.27 -11.04
CA PHE A 332 16.24 0.81 -11.76
C PHE A 332 16.64 1.46 -13.09
N ASP A 333 17.74 2.23 -13.14
CA ASP A 333 18.30 2.80 -14.37
C ASP A 333 18.75 1.71 -15.35
N GLN A 334 19.33 0.61 -14.84
CA GLN A 334 19.70 -0.55 -15.65
C GLN A 334 18.47 -1.24 -16.23
N MET A 335 17.39 -1.27 -15.49
CA MET A 335 16.12 -1.83 -15.88
C MET A 335 15.39 -0.93 -16.88
N GLU A 336 15.42 0.38 -16.71
CA GLU A 336 14.91 1.34 -17.69
C GLU A 336 15.70 1.30 -19.00
N ARG A 337 17.02 1.11 -18.93
CA ARG A 337 17.86 0.83 -20.13
C ARG A 337 17.47 -0.50 -20.79
N SER A 338 17.20 -1.55 -20.02
CA SER A 338 16.69 -2.83 -20.54
C SER A 338 15.31 -2.66 -21.18
N ARG A 339 14.43 -1.86 -20.59
CA ARG A 339 13.12 -1.49 -21.13
C ARG A 339 13.28 -0.72 -22.45
N ARG A 340 14.18 0.27 -22.53
CA ARG A 340 14.50 1.01 -23.77
C ARG A 340 15.14 0.12 -24.83
N SER A 341 15.95 -0.87 -24.46
CA SER A 341 16.55 -1.82 -25.42
C SER A 341 15.53 -2.79 -25.99
N VAL A 342 14.52 -3.17 -25.22
CA VAL A 342 13.37 -3.98 -25.68
C VAL A 342 12.43 -3.15 -26.57
N GLU A 343 12.28 -1.85 -26.31
CA GLU A 343 11.57 -0.91 -27.20
C GLU A 343 12.28 -0.71 -28.54
N TYR A 344 13.60 -0.91 -28.61
CA TYR A 344 14.40 -0.72 -29.82
C TYR A 344 14.36 -1.89 -30.81
N HIS A 345 13.71 -3.00 -30.51
CA HIS A 345 13.43 -4.02 -31.51
C HIS A 345 12.25 -3.61 -32.41
N GLU A 346 12.59 -2.88 -33.46
CA GLU A 346 11.70 -2.28 -34.46
C GLU A 346 10.63 -3.24 -35.07
N LYS A 347 10.87 -4.55 -35.04
CA LYS A 347 9.90 -5.57 -35.46
C LYS A 347 8.73 -5.76 -34.51
N SER A 348 8.96 -5.57 -33.20
CA SER A 348 7.91 -5.66 -32.19
C SER A 348 6.99 -4.43 -32.25
N ARG A 349 7.52 -3.24 -32.51
CA ARG A 349 6.78 -1.99 -32.64
C ARG A 349 5.74 -2.06 -33.75
N ARG A 350 6.11 -2.50 -34.96
CA ARG A 350 5.18 -2.60 -36.12
C ARG A 350 4.02 -3.58 -35.87
N SER A 351 4.29 -4.66 -35.14
CA SER A 351 3.24 -5.63 -34.78
C SER A 351 2.27 -5.07 -33.73
N VAL A 352 2.78 -4.31 -32.75
CA VAL A 352 1.96 -3.69 -31.69
C VAL A 352 1.14 -2.54 -32.24
N ASP A 353 1.72 -1.69 -33.08
CA ASP A 353 1.02 -0.57 -33.71
C ASP A 353 -0.10 -1.04 -34.68
N GLN A 354 0.13 -2.12 -35.42
CA GLN A 354 -0.91 -2.72 -36.26
C GLN A 354 -2.06 -3.35 -35.43
N GLN A 355 -1.74 -3.98 -34.32
CA GLN A 355 -2.76 -4.55 -33.44
C GLN A 355 -3.54 -3.45 -32.68
N LEU A 356 -2.87 -2.37 -32.29
CA LEU A 356 -3.49 -1.19 -31.69
C LEU A 356 -4.37 -0.43 -32.67
N GLU A 357 -3.96 -0.32 -33.91
CA GLU A 357 -4.79 0.28 -34.97
C GLU A 357 -6.04 -0.55 -35.26
N LYS A 358 -5.93 -1.89 -35.26
CA LYS A 358 -7.09 -2.80 -35.34
C LYS A 358 -8.02 -2.63 -34.12
N ALA A 359 -7.47 -2.48 -32.92
CA ALA A 359 -8.25 -2.24 -31.71
C ALA A 359 -8.94 -0.87 -31.72
N ARG A 360 -8.27 0.19 -32.24
CA ARG A 360 -8.87 1.52 -32.44
C ARG A 360 -10.03 1.47 -33.43
N LYS A 361 -9.87 0.80 -34.59
CA LYS A 361 -10.93 0.62 -35.58
C LYS A 361 -12.13 -0.16 -35.02
N SER A 362 -11.87 -1.10 -34.11
CA SER A 362 -12.92 -1.87 -33.44
C SER A 362 -13.69 -1.03 -32.42
N VAL A 363 -13.02 -0.11 -31.74
CA VAL A 363 -13.66 0.84 -30.79
C VAL A 363 -14.48 1.88 -31.53
N ASP A 364 -13.93 2.49 -32.58
CA ASP A 364 -14.65 3.44 -33.44
C ASP A 364 -15.89 2.81 -34.08
N TRP A 365 -15.82 1.54 -34.44
CA TRP A 365 -16.96 0.80 -34.98
C TRP A 365 -18.06 0.60 -33.93
N LEU A 366 -17.69 0.26 -32.67
CA LEU A 366 -18.64 0.10 -31.57
C LEU A 366 -19.29 1.44 -31.17
N ASP A 367 -18.55 2.54 -31.22
CA ASP A 367 -19.09 3.87 -30.92
C ASP A 367 -20.06 4.34 -32.03
N ARG A 368 -19.85 3.95 -33.27
CA ARG A 368 -20.79 4.20 -34.41
C ARG A 368 -22.08 3.39 -34.29
N ILE A 369 -22.02 2.14 -33.82
CA ILE A 369 -23.24 1.32 -33.62
C ILE A 369 -24.07 1.83 -32.42
N ARG A 370 -23.45 2.47 -31.44
CA ARG A 370 -24.18 3.05 -30.28
C ARG A 370 -24.77 4.44 -30.57
N ALA A 371 -24.38 5.08 -31.65
CA ALA A 371 -24.86 6.39 -32.07
C ALA A 371 -25.95 6.32 -33.15
N ALA A 372 -26.22 5.11 -33.69
CA ALA A 372 -27.34 4.77 -34.56
C ALA A 372 -28.42 4.01 -33.83
#